data_2c20209b16fa90841c662365cbfb6435
#
_entry.id   2c20209b16fa90841c662365cbfb6435
#
_cell.length_a   1.000
_cell.length_b   1.000
_cell.length_c   1.000
_cell.angle_alpha   90.00
_cell.angle_beta   90.00
_cell.angle_gamma   90.00
#
_symmetry.space_group_name_H-M   'P 1'
#
loop_
_entity.id
_entity.type
_entity.pdbx_description
1 polymer ?
#
loop_
_entity_poly.entity_id
_entity_poly.type
_entity_poly.pdbx_seq_one_letter_code
_entity_poly.pdbx_strand_id
1 'polypeptide(L)'
;MEKVFLKEGKYIYCIIASSEAQSFGPLGIGGRGDELRAIIYDDIAAVVSNSPIISYAVSRENMLAHEKAIEEIMKKHTVLPVRFCTIAQDEDKV
;
A
#
# COMPACT_ATOMS: atom_id res chain seq x y z
N MET A 1 -9.93 23.19 20.65
CA MET A 1 -9.01 22.63 19.64
C MET A 1 -9.81 21.93 18.58
N GLU A 2 -9.69 22.35 17.37
CA GLU A 2 -10.35 21.70 16.25
C GLU A 2 -9.69 20.38 15.92
N LYS A 3 -10.51 19.35 15.72
CA LYS A 3 -10.03 18.08 15.23
C LYS A 3 -9.94 18.16 13.70
N VAL A 4 -8.76 17.86 13.19
CA VAL A 4 -8.57 17.72 11.75
C VAL A 4 -8.76 16.25 11.37
N PHE A 5 -9.77 15.98 10.55
CA PHE A 5 -9.99 14.62 10.03
C PHE A 5 -9.35 14.51 8.68
N LEU A 6 -8.35 13.64 8.58
CA LEU A 6 -7.73 13.31 7.30
C LEU A 6 -8.59 12.26 6.58
N LYS A 7 -8.78 12.45 5.28
CA LYS A 7 -9.44 11.43 4.47
C LYS A 7 -8.55 10.21 4.38
N GLU A 8 -9.17 9.04 4.46
CA GLU A 8 -8.47 7.78 4.24
C GLU A 8 -8.54 7.40 2.77
N GLY A 9 -7.43 6.89 2.27
CA GLY A 9 -7.31 6.36 0.93
C GLY A 9 -6.57 5.05 0.94
N LYS A 10 -6.10 4.63 -0.24
CA LYS A 10 -5.32 3.39 -0.42
C LYS A 10 -3.92 3.74 -0.90
N TYR A 11 -2.93 3.47 -0.08
CA TYR A 11 -1.52 3.59 -0.46
C TYR A 11 -1.15 2.35 -1.29
N ILE A 12 -0.65 2.58 -2.49
CA ILE A 12 -0.34 1.52 -3.44
C ILE A 12 1.16 1.24 -3.44
N TYR A 13 1.55 -0.01 -3.22
CA TYR A 13 2.96 -0.45 -3.17
C TYR A 13 3.43 -1.02 -4.49
N CYS A 14 2.65 -1.91 -5.08
CA CYS A 14 3.04 -2.63 -6.29
C CYS A 14 1.83 -3.31 -6.92
N ILE A 15 2.07 -3.84 -8.13
CA ILE A 15 1.12 -4.68 -8.85
C ILE A 15 1.72 -6.08 -8.91
N ILE A 16 0.89 -7.09 -8.70
CA ILE A 16 1.28 -8.50 -8.80
C ILE A 16 0.35 -9.23 -9.77
N ALA A 17 0.84 -10.31 -10.34
CA ALA A 17 0.04 -11.21 -11.16
C ALA A 17 -0.62 -12.24 -10.23
N SER A 18 -1.83 -11.95 -9.78
CA SER A 18 -2.58 -12.84 -8.89
C SER A 18 -4.07 -12.58 -9.04
N SER A 19 -4.86 -13.65 -8.95
CA SER A 19 -6.32 -13.58 -8.90
C SER A 19 -6.86 -13.98 -7.53
N GLU A 20 -6.01 -14.10 -6.53
CA GLU A 20 -6.38 -14.50 -5.18
C GLU A 20 -6.33 -13.32 -4.23
N ALA A 21 -7.41 -13.14 -3.47
CA ALA A 21 -7.43 -12.18 -2.37
C ALA A 21 -6.50 -12.70 -1.27
N GLN A 22 -5.60 -11.85 -0.80
CA GLN A 22 -4.63 -12.25 0.22
C GLN A 22 -4.17 -11.04 1.03
N SER A 23 -3.66 -11.34 2.23
CA SER A 23 -3.08 -10.37 3.13
C SER A 23 -1.61 -10.69 3.35
N PHE A 24 -0.79 -9.65 3.49
CA PHE A 24 0.65 -9.78 3.71
C PHE A 24 1.08 -9.30 5.09
N GLY A 25 0.12 -9.08 5.99
CA GLY A 25 0.40 -8.66 7.35
C GLY A 25 0.39 -7.15 7.57
N PRO A 26 0.65 -6.70 8.81
CA PRO A 26 0.49 -5.30 9.22
C PRO A 26 1.72 -4.46 8.87
N LEU A 27 2.09 -4.40 7.60
CA LEU A 27 3.30 -3.72 7.10
C LEU A 27 3.01 -2.37 6.45
N GLY A 28 1.83 -1.81 6.66
CA GLY A 28 1.43 -0.54 6.07
C GLY A 28 2.34 0.62 6.48
N ILE A 29 2.60 1.51 5.52
CA ILE A 29 3.41 2.71 5.78
C ILE A 29 2.75 3.59 6.84
N GLY A 30 3.55 4.35 7.57
CA GLY A 30 3.08 5.31 8.58
C GLY A 30 3.05 4.76 10.00
N GLY A 31 3.41 3.50 10.21
CA GLY A 31 3.55 2.92 11.55
C GLY A 31 2.24 2.67 12.30
N ARG A 32 1.09 2.71 11.63
CA ARG A 32 -0.21 2.46 12.25
C ARG A 32 -0.55 0.98 12.38
N GLY A 33 0.21 0.11 11.70
CA GLY A 33 -0.09 -1.31 11.64
C GLY A 33 -1.19 -1.67 10.65
N ASP A 34 -1.40 -0.84 9.64
CA ASP A 34 -2.36 -1.12 8.58
C ASP A 34 -1.96 -2.36 7.81
N GLU A 35 -2.94 -3.20 7.48
CA GLU A 35 -2.70 -4.45 6.80
C GLU A 35 -2.44 -4.25 5.31
N LEU A 36 -1.40 -4.92 4.80
CA LEU A 36 -1.16 -5.02 3.36
C LEU A 36 -2.11 -6.07 2.79
N ARG A 37 -2.85 -5.70 1.75
CA ARG A 37 -3.78 -6.61 1.10
C ARG A 37 -3.86 -6.38 -0.40
N ALA A 38 -4.28 -7.41 -1.11
CA ALA A 38 -4.44 -7.36 -2.56
C ALA A 38 -5.86 -6.96 -2.94
N ILE A 39 -5.97 -5.98 -3.84
CA ILE A 39 -7.23 -5.63 -4.50
C ILE A 39 -7.17 -6.22 -5.89
N ILE A 40 -8.06 -7.17 -6.17
CA ILE A 40 -8.06 -7.95 -7.40
C ILE A 40 -8.72 -7.16 -8.53
N TYR A 41 -8.08 -7.21 -9.70
CA TYR A 41 -8.64 -6.73 -10.95
C TYR A 41 -8.28 -7.73 -12.04
N ASP A 42 -9.22 -8.58 -12.42
CA ASP A 42 -9.01 -9.71 -13.35
C ASP A 42 -7.90 -10.64 -12.86
N ASP A 43 -6.78 -10.73 -13.59
CA ASP A 43 -5.65 -11.61 -13.28
C ASP A 43 -4.45 -10.86 -12.66
N ILE A 44 -4.66 -9.59 -12.30
CA ILE A 44 -3.66 -8.81 -11.57
C ILE A 44 -4.26 -8.29 -10.26
N ALA A 45 -3.39 -7.85 -9.37
CA ALA A 45 -3.82 -7.25 -8.11
C ALA A 45 -2.91 -6.09 -7.73
N ALA A 46 -3.52 -5.06 -7.15
CA ALA A 46 -2.77 -3.98 -6.53
C ALA A 46 -2.60 -4.30 -5.04
N VAL A 47 -1.38 -4.24 -4.54
CA VAL A 47 -1.11 -4.41 -3.12
C VAL A 47 -1.16 -3.06 -2.44
N VAL A 48 -2.07 -2.92 -1.49
CA VAL A 48 -2.38 -1.64 -0.86
C VAL A 48 -2.47 -1.77 0.66
N SER A 49 -2.42 -0.62 1.35
CA SER A 49 -2.85 -0.50 2.73
C SER A 49 -3.69 0.76 2.88
N ASN A 50 -4.54 0.80 3.92
CA ASN A 50 -5.25 2.02 4.25
C ASN A 50 -4.24 3.08 4.70
N SER A 51 -4.46 4.31 4.30
CA SER A 51 -3.57 5.43 4.62
C SER A 51 -4.34 6.74 4.59
N PRO A 52 -4.00 7.69 5.44
CA PRO A 52 -4.47 9.07 5.24
C PRO A 52 -3.99 9.57 3.87
N ILE A 53 -4.80 10.40 3.22
CA ILE A 53 -4.42 11.02 1.95
C ILE A 53 -3.51 12.20 2.25
N ILE A 54 -2.22 11.91 2.40
CA ILE A 54 -1.18 12.91 2.71
C ILE A 54 0.06 12.62 1.86
N SER A 55 0.93 13.62 1.74
CA SER A 55 2.26 13.40 1.19
C SER A 55 3.18 12.89 2.30
N TYR A 56 3.67 11.67 2.14
CA TYR A 56 4.69 11.15 3.06
C TYR A 56 6.03 11.79 2.77
N ALA A 57 6.72 12.19 3.84
CA ALA A 57 8.06 12.73 3.71
C ALA A 57 9.02 11.69 3.11
N VAL A 58 9.94 12.14 2.26
CA VAL A 58 11.02 11.29 1.76
C VAL A 58 12.04 11.14 2.89
N SER A 59 11.76 10.22 3.80
CA SER A 59 12.61 9.91 4.94
C SER A 59 13.08 8.47 4.84
N ARG A 60 14.15 8.15 5.58
CA ARG A 60 14.65 6.78 5.63
C ARG A 60 13.58 5.80 6.12
N GLU A 61 12.84 6.19 7.15
CA GLU A 61 11.78 5.33 7.72
C GLU A 61 10.68 5.02 6.71
N ASN A 62 10.18 6.04 6.02
CA ASN A 62 9.10 5.87 5.05
C ASN A 62 9.58 5.09 3.82
N MET A 63 10.78 5.37 3.34
CA MET A 63 11.37 4.64 2.22
C MET A 63 11.59 3.18 2.55
N LEU A 64 12.10 2.89 3.76
CA LEU A 64 12.32 1.52 4.22
C LEU A 64 11.00 0.77 4.41
N ALA A 65 9.96 1.43 4.91
CA ALA A 65 8.65 0.82 5.06
C ALA A 65 8.07 0.40 3.71
N HIS A 66 8.19 1.25 2.71
CA HIS A 66 7.75 0.97 1.34
C HIS A 66 8.53 -0.21 0.75
N GLU A 67 9.85 -0.20 0.88
CA GLU A 67 10.73 -1.26 0.37
C GLU A 67 10.50 -2.60 1.07
N LYS A 68 10.33 -2.59 2.39
CA LYS A 68 10.05 -3.82 3.16
C LYS A 68 8.73 -4.46 2.76
N ALA A 69 7.71 -3.66 2.49
CA ALA A 69 6.44 -4.17 2.00
C ALA A 69 6.65 -4.90 0.67
N ILE A 70 7.36 -4.28 -0.25
CA ILE A 70 7.65 -4.87 -1.57
C ILE A 70 8.49 -6.14 -1.41
N GLU A 71 9.51 -6.14 -0.56
CA GLU A 71 10.36 -7.32 -0.31
C GLU A 71 9.53 -8.51 0.19
N GLU A 72 8.59 -8.26 1.10
CA GLU A 72 7.74 -9.32 1.63
C GLU A 72 6.88 -9.94 0.54
N ILE A 73 6.36 -9.12 -0.34
CA ILE A 73 5.54 -9.57 -1.47
C ILE A 73 6.39 -10.33 -2.49
N MET A 74 7.61 -9.88 -2.74
CA MET A 74 8.54 -10.51 -3.68
C MET A 74 8.94 -11.93 -3.30
N LYS A 75 8.76 -12.34 -2.05
CA LYS A 75 9.02 -13.72 -1.63
C LYS A 75 8.15 -14.73 -2.35
N LYS A 76 6.96 -14.34 -2.77
CA LYS A 76 5.97 -15.24 -3.39
C LYS A 76 5.50 -14.79 -4.76
N HIS A 77 5.76 -13.54 -5.15
CA HIS A 77 5.23 -12.96 -6.38
C HIS A 77 6.30 -12.18 -7.12
N THR A 78 6.19 -12.16 -8.44
CA THR A 78 6.89 -11.18 -9.26
C THR A 78 6.12 -9.88 -9.15
N VAL A 79 6.80 -8.78 -8.81
CA VAL A 79 6.15 -7.50 -8.59
C VAL A 79 6.52 -6.48 -9.66
N LEU A 80 5.57 -5.59 -9.95
CA LEU A 80 5.79 -4.37 -10.70
C LEU A 80 5.67 -3.23 -9.66
N PRO A 81 6.79 -2.64 -9.22
CA PRO A 81 6.74 -1.61 -8.18
C PRO A 81 6.00 -0.36 -8.65
N VAL A 82 5.28 0.26 -7.73
CA VAL A 82 4.64 1.54 -7.93
C VAL A 82 5.46 2.61 -7.21
N ARG A 83 5.50 3.79 -7.79
CA ARG A 83 6.29 4.90 -7.26
C ARG A 83 5.90 5.21 -5.80
N PHE A 84 6.90 5.53 -4.97
CA PHE A 84 6.71 5.94 -3.58
C PHE A 84 5.64 7.03 -3.46
N CYS A 85 4.78 6.88 -2.46
CA CYS A 85 3.70 7.81 -2.15
C CYS A 85 2.63 7.93 -3.24
N THR A 86 2.23 6.80 -3.82
CA THR A 86 1.07 6.74 -4.74
C THR A 86 -0.17 6.37 -3.92
N ILE A 87 -1.11 7.28 -3.83
CA ILE A 87 -2.32 7.10 -3.01
C ILE A 87 -3.57 7.32 -3.85
N ALA A 88 -4.45 6.31 -3.89
CA ALA A 88 -5.76 6.42 -4.49
C ALA A 88 -6.80 6.81 -3.43
N GLN A 89 -7.84 7.53 -3.82
CA GLN A 89 -8.87 7.99 -2.89
C GLN A 89 -9.68 6.84 -2.29
N ASP A 90 -9.91 5.79 -3.08
CA ASP A 90 -10.66 4.61 -2.66
C ASP A 90 -10.31 3.42 -3.55
N GLU A 91 -10.91 2.25 -3.28
CA GLU A 91 -10.62 1.03 -4.05
C GLU A 91 -10.99 1.13 -5.52
N ASP A 92 -12.01 1.90 -5.86
CA ASP A 92 -12.44 2.06 -7.24
C ASP A 92 -11.43 2.86 -8.08
N LYS A 93 -10.53 3.59 -7.40
CA LYS A 93 -9.49 4.41 -8.03
C LYS A 93 -8.14 3.71 -8.11
N VAL A 94 -8.00 2.54 -7.52
CA VAL A 94 -6.75 1.78 -7.51
C VAL A 94 -6.34 1.27 -8.89
#